data_6290885e4a545639b70fa67e89652b12
#
_entry.id   6290885e4a545639b70fa67e89652b12
#
_cell.length_a   1.000
_cell.length_b   1.000
_cell.length_c   1.000
_cell.angle_alpha   90.00
_cell.angle_beta   90.00
_cell.angle_gamma   90.00
#
_symmetry.space_group_name_H-M   'P 1'
#
loop_
_entity.id
_entity.type
_entity.pdbx_description
1 polymer ?
#
loop_
_entity_poly.entity_id
_entity_poly.type
_entity_poly.pdbx_seq_one_letter_code
_entity_poly.pdbx_strand_id
1 'polypeptide(L)'
;PARLSSAFAGVAGDVGTNAVAIRGNAPQFTQWRLEGIEIPNPTHFADLSGLGGGFLSALSTQVIGNSDFYNGAFPAEYSNALSGVFDMHLRNGNNQKYEHAFQVGLMGIDLASEGPINKKRGSSYLVNYRFSTTSLASGNDINLKYQDLAFKLNFPTRKAGTFSIWGLGLIDRNKADVLERSEWETMGDRSSGYNKLEKLAGGLAHKY
;
A
#
# COMPACT_ATOMS: atom_id res chain seq x y z
N PRO A 1 -6.54 -2.41 3.31
CA PRO A 1 -7.35 -1.54 4.17
C PRO A 1 -8.63 -1.06 3.50
N ALA A 2 -8.56 -0.58 2.22
CA ALA A 2 -9.69 0.04 1.53
C ALA A 2 -10.96 -0.83 1.50
N ARG A 3 -10.85 -2.12 1.23
CA ARG A 3 -12.01 -3.05 1.21
C ARG A 3 -12.73 -3.17 2.55
N LEU A 4 -12.02 -3.05 3.67
CA LEU A 4 -12.65 -3.10 4.98
C LEU A 4 -13.51 -1.87 5.24
N SER A 5 -13.15 -0.72 4.65
CA SER A 5 -13.93 0.51 4.82
C SER A 5 -15.29 0.48 4.16
N SER A 6 -15.53 -0.39 3.17
CA SER A 6 -16.83 -0.54 2.53
C SER A 6 -17.93 -1.07 3.47
N ALA A 7 -17.56 -1.58 4.64
CA ALA A 7 -18.51 -1.96 5.69
C ALA A 7 -19.07 -0.74 6.46
N PHE A 8 -18.50 0.44 6.30
CA PHE A 8 -18.97 1.64 7.00
C PHE A 8 -20.07 2.37 6.20
N ALA A 9 -20.99 2.99 6.91
CA ALA A 9 -22.08 3.75 6.30
C ALA A 9 -21.52 4.91 5.44
N GLY A 10 -22.07 5.07 4.25
CA GLY A 10 -21.66 6.11 3.31
C GLY A 10 -20.38 5.80 2.53
N VAL A 11 -19.90 4.57 2.60
CA VAL A 11 -18.74 4.09 1.83
C VAL A 11 -19.19 3.04 0.83
N ALA A 12 -18.93 3.26 -0.44
CA ALA A 12 -19.17 2.31 -1.51
C ALA A 12 -17.82 1.82 -2.06
N GLY A 13 -17.60 0.51 -2.03
CA GLY A 13 -16.42 -0.12 -2.60
C GLY A 13 -16.71 -0.72 -3.96
N ASP A 14 -15.70 -0.81 -4.81
CA ASP A 14 -15.75 -1.56 -6.04
C ASP A 14 -15.28 -3.01 -5.81
N VAL A 15 -16.00 -3.96 -6.43
CA VAL A 15 -15.75 -5.40 -6.23
C VAL A 15 -14.39 -5.83 -6.82
N GLY A 16 -13.97 -5.22 -7.92
CA GLY A 16 -12.76 -5.59 -8.66
C GLY A 16 -11.50 -4.86 -8.21
N THR A 17 -11.63 -3.73 -7.51
CA THR A 17 -10.50 -2.84 -7.20
C THR A 17 -10.45 -2.46 -5.71
N ASN A 18 -9.47 -1.67 -5.33
CA ASN A 18 -9.41 -1.02 -4.01
C ASN A 18 -10.01 0.40 -4.03
N ALA A 19 -10.75 0.75 -5.06
CA ALA A 19 -11.45 2.02 -5.13
C ALA A 19 -12.55 2.08 -4.08
N VAL A 20 -12.60 3.18 -3.36
CA VAL A 20 -13.68 3.47 -2.40
C VAL A 20 -14.22 4.86 -2.65
N ALA A 21 -15.51 4.95 -2.93
CA ALA A 21 -16.25 6.21 -2.98
C ALA A 21 -16.82 6.49 -1.60
N ILE A 22 -16.52 7.65 -1.05
CA ILE A 22 -16.94 8.04 0.29
C ILE A 22 -17.93 9.19 0.17
N ARG A 23 -19.17 8.96 0.61
CA ARG A 23 -20.29 9.92 0.52
C ARG A 23 -20.49 10.48 -0.91
N GLY A 24 -20.32 9.62 -1.91
CA GLY A 24 -20.46 9.99 -3.32
C GLY A 24 -19.24 10.68 -3.94
N ASN A 25 -18.19 10.95 -3.18
CA ASN A 25 -16.95 11.51 -3.72
C ASN A 25 -16.10 10.42 -4.37
N ALA A 26 -15.45 10.79 -5.46
CA ALA A 26 -14.58 9.86 -6.20
C ALA A 26 -13.36 9.43 -5.37
N PRO A 27 -12.85 8.20 -5.58
CA PRO A 27 -11.75 7.62 -4.80
C PRO A 27 -10.47 8.46 -4.79
N GLN A 28 -10.19 9.23 -5.84
CA GLN A 28 -9.01 10.10 -5.94
C GLN A 28 -8.98 11.23 -4.88
N PHE A 29 -10.12 11.55 -4.28
CA PHE A 29 -10.20 12.58 -3.23
C PHE A 29 -9.97 12.01 -1.82
N THR A 30 -9.67 10.73 -1.71
CA THR A 30 -9.31 10.10 -0.45
C THR A 30 -7.87 10.45 -0.09
N GLN A 31 -7.68 10.95 1.13
CA GLN A 31 -6.36 11.23 1.67
C GLN A 31 -5.77 9.96 2.28
N TRP A 32 -4.53 9.71 1.96
CA TRP A 32 -3.77 8.57 2.48
C TRP A 32 -2.63 9.10 3.34
N ARG A 33 -2.53 8.59 4.55
CA ARG A 33 -1.46 8.94 5.49
C ARG A 33 -0.79 7.69 6.01
N LEU A 34 0.51 7.77 6.25
CA LEU A 34 1.31 6.70 6.86
C LEU A 34 2.22 7.31 7.92
N GLU A 35 2.12 6.82 9.15
CA GLU A 35 2.86 7.35 10.31
C GLU A 35 2.69 8.88 10.48
N GLY A 36 1.48 9.38 10.22
CA GLY A 36 1.13 10.80 10.34
C GLY A 36 1.53 11.69 9.16
N ILE A 37 2.17 11.15 8.13
CA ILE A 37 2.59 11.89 6.92
C ILE A 37 1.64 11.55 5.76
N GLU A 38 1.17 12.56 5.04
CA GLU A 38 0.40 12.35 3.81
C GLU A 38 1.30 11.72 2.73
N ILE A 39 0.77 10.65 2.12
CA ILE A 39 1.46 9.88 1.08
C ILE A 39 0.58 9.75 -0.17
N PRO A 40 1.14 9.51 -1.35
CA PRO A 40 0.36 9.11 -2.51
C PRO A 40 -0.43 7.83 -2.22
N ASN A 41 -1.52 7.60 -2.97
CA ASN A 41 -2.30 6.38 -2.85
C ASN A 41 -1.38 5.13 -2.86
N PRO A 42 -1.33 4.35 -1.76
CA PRO A 42 -0.44 3.21 -1.62
C PRO A 42 -1.02 1.94 -2.25
N THR A 43 -1.63 2.07 -3.41
CA THR A 43 -2.21 0.95 -4.15
C THR A 43 -1.49 0.80 -5.48
N HIS A 44 -1.13 -0.44 -5.80
CA HIS A 44 -0.56 -0.80 -7.10
C HIS A 44 -1.58 -0.57 -8.21
N PHE A 45 -1.12 -0.03 -9.32
CA PHE A 45 -1.90 0.25 -10.52
C PHE A 45 -3.07 1.23 -10.30
N ALA A 46 -3.01 2.04 -9.25
CA ALA A 46 -4.08 2.99 -8.91
C ALA A 46 -4.38 3.99 -10.03
N ASP A 47 -3.37 4.33 -10.82
CA ASP A 47 -3.47 5.36 -11.86
C ASP A 47 -3.87 4.77 -13.23
N LEU A 48 -3.89 3.44 -13.41
CA LEU A 48 -4.28 2.81 -14.68
C LEU A 48 -5.76 3.01 -15.02
N SER A 49 -6.62 3.02 -14.02
CA SER A 49 -8.06 3.21 -14.20
C SER A 49 -8.51 4.67 -14.15
N GLY A 50 -7.60 5.60 -13.90
CA GLY A 50 -7.90 7.02 -13.75
C GLY A 50 -8.76 7.41 -12.54
N LEU A 51 -9.20 6.43 -11.75
CA LEU A 51 -10.12 6.62 -10.60
C LEU A 51 -9.46 6.40 -9.24
N GLY A 52 -8.14 6.18 -9.19
CA GLY A 52 -7.42 5.95 -7.95
C GLY A 52 -7.70 4.58 -7.27
N GLY A 53 -8.26 3.61 -8.02
CA GLY A 53 -8.65 2.30 -7.50
C GLY A 53 -7.47 1.35 -7.28
N GLY A 54 -6.94 0.82 -8.38
CA GLY A 54 -5.90 -0.22 -8.35
C GLY A 54 -6.37 -1.56 -7.78
N PHE A 55 -5.52 -2.58 -7.87
CA PHE A 55 -5.94 -3.95 -7.54
C PHE A 55 -5.39 -4.45 -6.22
N LEU A 56 -4.21 -4.00 -5.81
CA LEU A 56 -3.48 -4.53 -4.67
C LEU A 56 -2.88 -3.40 -3.83
N SER A 57 -3.14 -3.42 -2.52
CA SER A 57 -2.47 -2.49 -1.60
C SER A 57 -0.97 -2.77 -1.54
N ALA A 58 -0.13 -1.74 -1.59
CA ALA A 58 1.31 -1.84 -1.35
C ALA A 58 1.66 -2.08 0.13
N LEU A 59 0.69 -1.99 1.02
CA LEU A 59 0.86 -2.30 2.44
C LEU A 59 0.30 -3.70 2.72
N SER A 60 1.21 -4.63 2.97
CA SER A 60 0.87 -5.99 3.42
C SER A 60 0.23 -5.96 4.80
N THR A 61 -0.67 -6.92 5.06
CA THR A 61 -1.22 -7.17 6.40
C THR A 61 -0.14 -7.56 7.41
N GLN A 62 1.03 -7.99 6.96
CA GLN A 62 2.17 -8.32 7.80
C GLN A 62 2.80 -7.09 8.48
N VAL A 63 2.63 -5.90 7.91
CA VAL A 63 3.29 -4.68 8.40
C VAL A 63 2.32 -3.64 8.97
N ILE A 64 1.04 -3.69 8.61
CA ILE A 64 0.04 -2.73 9.10
C ILE A 64 -0.29 -3.01 10.57
N GLY A 65 -0.24 -1.93 11.37
CA GLY A 65 -0.76 -1.87 12.73
C GLY A 65 -2.18 -1.31 12.79
N ASN A 66 -2.59 -0.89 14.00
CA ASN A 66 -3.87 -0.21 14.16
C ASN A 66 -3.89 1.06 13.32
N SER A 67 -4.95 1.23 12.56
CA SER A 67 -5.11 2.31 11.60
C SER A 67 -6.52 2.86 11.71
N ASP A 68 -6.64 4.16 11.51
CA ASP A 68 -7.90 4.86 11.62
C ASP A 68 -8.46 5.19 10.23
N PHE A 69 -9.77 5.12 10.11
CA PHE A 69 -10.48 5.52 8.92
C PHE A 69 -11.56 6.56 9.28
N TYR A 70 -11.45 7.73 8.69
CA TYR A 70 -12.41 8.82 8.86
C TYR A 70 -13.21 9.01 7.58
N ASN A 71 -14.53 8.95 7.67
CA ASN A 71 -15.44 9.17 6.55
C ASN A 71 -16.21 10.49 6.66
N GLY A 72 -15.74 11.41 7.49
CA GLY A 72 -16.30 12.74 7.74
C GLY A 72 -15.94 13.25 9.12
N ALA A 73 -16.27 14.52 9.39
CA ALA A 73 -15.97 15.21 10.65
C ALA A 73 -14.48 15.13 11.02
N PHE A 74 -13.61 15.48 10.07
CA PHE A 74 -12.17 15.37 10.24
C PHE A 74 -11.65 16.31 11.33
N PRO A 75 -10.77 15.82 12.23
CA PRO A 75 -9.95 16.69 13.06
C PRO A 75 -9.16 17.71 12.24
N ALA A 76 -8.83 18.85 12.84
CA ALA A 76 -8.16 19.96 12.14
C ALA A 76 -6.76 19.60 11.58
N GLU A 77 -6.16 18.53 12.08
CA GLU A 77 -4.88 17.99 11.58
C GLU A 77 -4.98 17.39 10.18
N TYR A 78 -6.18 17.02 9.72
CA TYR A 78 -6.43 16.49 8.37
C TYR A 78 -6.89 17.61 7.43
N SER A 79 -6.06 18.64 7.28
CA SER A 79 -6.25 19.66 6.25
C SER A 79 -6.21 19.02 4.85
N ASN A 80 -6.91 19.55 3.87
CA ASN A 80 -7.04 19.04 2.50
C ASN A 80 -7.83 17.72 2.33
N ALA A 81 -8.43 17.17 3.39
CA ALA A 81 -9.30 16.00 3.24
C ALA A 81 -10.65 16.40 2.63
N LEU A 82 -10.95 15.90 1.43
CA LEU A 82 -12.19 16.21 0.70
C LEU A 82 -13.24 15.11 0.83
N SER A 83 -12.82 13.87 1.01
CA SER A 83 -13.68 12.70 0.95
C SER A 83 -13.57 11.87 2.24
N GLY A 84 -12.45 11.19 2.45
CA GLY A 84 -12.14 10.43 3.63
C GLY A 84 -10.64 10.39 3.88
N VAL A 85 -10.25 9.95 5.05
CA VAL A 85 -8.85 9.83 5.44
C VAL A 85 -8.57 8.40 5.91
N PHE A 86 -7.57 7.77 5.33
CA PHE A 86 -6.93 6.58 5.88
C PHE A 86 -5.66 7.02 6.59
N ASP A 87 -5.64 6.97 7.91
CA ASP A 87 -4.45 7.21 8.73
C ASP A 87 -3.89 5.87 9.20
N MET A 88 -2.84 5.45 8.54
CA MET A 88 -2.26 4.13 8.68
C MET A 88 -0.98 4.17 9.49
N HIS A 89 -0.78 3.13 10.29
CA HIS A 89 0.43 2.98 11.07
C HIS A 89 1.07 1.62 10.79
N LEU A 90 2.39 1.60 10.72
CA LEU A 90 3.15 0.36 10.69
C LEU A 90 3.30 -0.16 12.12
N ARG A 91 3.11 -1.47 12.32
CA ARG A 91 3.41 -2.08 13.60
C ARG A 91 4.93 -2.03 13.89
N ASN A 92 5.32 -2.11 15.12
CA ASN A 92 6.71 -2.29 15.49
C ASN A 92 7.09 -3.77 15.31
N GLY A 93 8.32 -4.02 14.90
CA GLY A 93 8.86 -5.37 14.83
C GLY A 93 9.01 -6.01 16.22
N ASN A 94 9.05 -7.32 16.27
CA ASN A 94 9.26 -8.08 17.50
C ASN A 94 10.63 -7.75 18.11
N ASN A 95 10.68 -7.29 19.36
CA ASN A 95 11.92 -6.92 20.03
C ASN A 95 12.54 -8.08 20.86
N GLN A 96 11.91 -9.26 20.84
CA GLN A 96 12.36 -10.43 21.60
C GLN A 96 12.82 -11.59 20.73
N LYS A 97 12.10 -11.82 19.61
CA LYS A 97 12.31 -12.97 18.73
C LYS A 97 12.48 -12.50 17.28
N TYR A 98 13.25 -13.28 16.52
CA TYR A 98 13.23 -13.18 15.06
C TYR A 98 12.05 -13.99 14.53
N GLU A 99 11.27 -13.38 13.67
CA GLU A 99 10.11 -13.99 13.03
C GLU A 99 10.17 -13.71 11.53
N HIS A 100 9.88 -14.74 10.76
CA HIS A 100 9.91 -14.66 9.31
C HIS A 100 8.63 -15.26 8.75
N ALA A 101 8.00 -14.59 7.80
CA ALA A 101 6.85 -15.09 7.07
C ALA A 101 7.16 -15.14 5.59
N PHE A 102 6.74 -16.22 4.97
CA PHE A 102 6.85 -16.45 3.53
C PHE A 102 5.49 -16.87 3.00
N GLN A 103 4.95 -16.13 2.06
CA GLN A 103 3.66 -16.43 1.43
C GLN A 103 3.83 -16.46 -0.08
N VAL A 104 3.22 -17.46 -0.72
CA VAL A 104 3.15 -17.59 -2.17
C VAL A 104 1.68 -17.59 -2.56
N GLY A 105 1.33 -16.75 -3.52
CA GLY A 105 -0.02 -16.65 -4.06
C GLY A 105 0.00 -16.44 -5.57
N LEU A 106 -1.16 -16.49 -6.19
CA LEU A 106 -1.32 -16.25 -7.63
C LEU A 106 -0.84 -14.86 -8.05
N MET A 107 -0.98 -13.88 -7.17
CA MET A 107 -0.63 -12.48 -7.46
C MET A 107 0.84 -12.16 -7.16
N GLY A 108 1.51 -12.97 -6.35
CA GLY A 108 2.90 -12.67 -5.98
C GLY A 108 3.42 -13.46 -4.80
N ILE A 109 4.65 -13.13 -4.46
CA ILE A 109 5.36 -13.63 -3.28
C ILE A 109 5.49 -12.49 -2.28
N ASP A 110 5.21 -12.79 -1.01
CA ASP A 110 5.29 -11.87 0.13
C ASP A 110 6.32 -12.42 1.13
N LEU A 111 7.33 -11.62 1.43
CA LEU A 111 8.43 -11.93 2.34
C LEU A 111 8.41 -10.93 3.48
N ALA A 112 8.18 -11.37 4.69
CA ALA A 112 8.26 -10.53 5.88
C ALA A 112 9.32 -11.04 6.84
N SER A 113 10.04 -10.12 7.46
CA SER A 113 11.04 -10.43 8.48
C SER A 113 11.00 -9.36 9.56
N GLU A 114 11.05 -9.78 10.81
CA GLU A 114 11.13 -8.90 11.94
C GLU A 114 11.99 -9.49 13.06
N GLY A 115 12.49 -8.63 13.92
CA GLY A 115 13.28 -9.08 15.03
C GLY A 115 13.97 -7.96 15.81
N PRO A 116 14.67 -8.32 16.88
CA PRO A 116 15.42 -7.39 17.69
C PRO A 116 16.68 -6.91 16.98
N ILE A 117 16.89 -5.58 16.94
CA ILE A 117 18.18 -4.97 16.64
C ILE A 117 19.04 -5.01 17.91
N ASN A 118 18.45 -4.66 19.05
CA ASN A 118 19.09 -4.75 20.34
C ASN A 118 18.05 -5.11 21.41
N LYS A 119 18.09 -6.36 21.90
CA LYS A 119 17.15 -6.87 22.93
C LYS A 119 17.20 -6.08 24.23
N LYS A 120 18.40 -5.67 24.68
CA LYS A 120 18.57 -4.94 25.95
C LYS A 120 17.94 -3.53 25.90
N ARG A 121 17.92 -2.92 24.73
CA ARG A 121 17.32 -1.61 24.50
C ARG A 121 15.88 -1.69 23.98
N GLY A 122 15.40 -2.88 23.61
CA GLY A 122 14.08 -3.09 23.04
C GLY A 122 13.94 -2.59 21.59
N SER A 123 15.05 -2.29 20.91
CA SER A 123 14.98 -1.85 19.51
C SER A 123 14.74 -3.01 18.55
N SER A 124 13.93 -2.77 17.55
CA SER A 124 13.46 -3.78 16.60
C SER A 124 13.42 -3.27 15.17
N TYR A 125 13.40 -4.20 14.24
CA TYR A 125 13.13 -3.95 12.83
C TYR A 125 11.91 -4.75 12.37
N LEU A 126 11.25 -4.22 11.36
CA LEU A 126 10.22 -4.86 10.56
C LEU A 126 10.51 -4.54 9.11
N VAL A 127 10.52 -5.53 8.25
CA VAL A 127 10.68 -5.37 6.80
C VAL A 127 9.74 -6.32 6.07
N ASN A 128 9.15 -5.85 4.98
CA ASN A 128 8.33 -6.65 4.10
C ASN A 128 8.67 -6.29 2.66
N TYR A 129 8.89 -7.31 1.85
CA TYR A 129 9.13 -7.17 0.42
C TYR A 129 8.19 -8.08 -0.35
N ARG A 130 7.55 -7.54 -1.38
CA ARG A 130 6.68 -8.31 -2.26
C ARG A 130 7.03 -8.08 -3.71
N PHE A 131 6.76 -9.09 -4.52
CA PHE A 131 6.88 -8.99 -5.97
C PHE A 131 5.86 -9.89 -6.68
N SER A 132 5.44 -9.45 -7.86
CA SER A 132 4.43 -10.16 -8.64
C SER A 132 4.99 -11.42 -9.29
N THR A 133 4.16 -12.46 -9.32
CA THR A 133 4.37 -13.69 -10.08
C THR A 133 3.31 -13.87 -11.19
N THR A 134 2.57 -12.83 -11.51
CA THR A 134 1.46 -12.86 -12.47
C THR A 134 1.87 -13.39 -13.83
N SER A 135 3.06 -13.03 -14.32
CA SER A 135 3.60 -13.54 -15.59
C SER A 135 3.94 -15.04 -15.58
N LEU A 136 4.12 -15.63 -14.39
CA LEU A 136 4.36 -17.08 -14.25
C LEU A 136 3.03 -17.85 -14.19
N ALA A 137 1.98 -17.22 -13.66
CA ALA A 137 0.67 -17.84 -13.43
C ALA A 137 -0.25 -17.78 -14.66
N SER A 138 -0.17 -16.73 -15.47
CA SER A 138 -1.06 -16.47 -16.61
C SER A 138 -0.36 -16.45 -17.97
N GLY A 139 0.87 -16.97 -18.06
CA GLY A 139 1.65 -16.85 -19.27
C GLY A 139 2.02 -15.40 -19.59
N ASN A 140 2.10 -15.06 -20.86
CA ASN A 140 2.45 -13.70 -21.31
C ASN A 140 1.25 -12.76 -21.44
N ASP A 141 0.04 -13.23 -21.16
CA ASP A 141 -1.20 -12.47 -21.43
C ASP A 141 -1.43 -11.33 -20.45
N ILE A 142 -0.89 -11.43 -19.21
CA ILE A 142 -1.01 -10.37 -18.20
C ILE A 142 0.38 -9.81 -17.88
N ASN A 143 0.70 -8.66 -18.48
CA ASN A 143 1.96 -7.96 -18.27
C ASN A 143 1.92 -6.92 -17.11
N LEU A 144 1.23 -7.25 -16.02
CA LEU A 144 1.20 -6.47 -14.80
C LEU A 144 2.29 -6.96 -13.84
N LYS A 145 3.33 -6.16 -13.64
CA LYS A 145 4.42 -6.47 -12.70
C LYS A 145 4.47 -5.42 -11.62
N TYR A 146 4.54 -5.85 -10.38
CA TYR A 146 4.71 -4.96 -9.25
C TYR A 146 5.80 -5.44 -8.30
N GLN A 147 6.36 -4.49 -7.57
CA GLN A 147 7.24 -4.72 -6.43
C GLN A 147 6.95 -3.67 -5.38
N ASP A 148 7.01 -4.03 -4.13
CA ASP A 148 6.96 -3.10 -3.03
C ASP A 148 7.88 -3.51 -1.88
N LEU A 149 8.32 -2.51 -1.13
CA LEU A 149 9.11 -2.65 0.08
C LEU A 149 8.55 -1.72 1.14
N ALA A 150 8.21 -2.26 2.29
CA ALA A 150 7.87 -1.49 3.47
C ALA A 150 8.79 -1.89 4.63
N PHE A 151 9.24 -0.92 5.40
CA PHE A 151 10.04 -1.19 6.59
C PHE A 151 9.79 -0.20 7.72
N LYS A 152 10.06 -0.63 8.94
CA LYS A 152 10.11 0.24 10.13
C LYS A 152 11.21 -0.22 11.06
N LEU A 153 12.05 0.72 11.49
CA LEU A 153 13.04 0.55 12.53
C LEU A 153 12.58 1.31 13.76
N ASN A 154 12.60 0.67 14.93
CA ASN A 154 12.09 1.23 16.17
C ASN A 154 13.18 1.26 17.23
N PHE A 155 13.43 2.43 17.80
CA PHE A 155 14.51 2.70 18.76
C PHE A 155 13.96 3.36 20.03
N PRO A 156 13.42 2.60 20.97
CA PRO A 156 13.00 3.15 22.26
C PRO A 156 14.23 3.58 23.08
N THR A 157 14.09 4.71 23.76
CA THR A 157 15.08 5.25 24.66
C THR A 157 14.54 5.33 26.08
N ARG A 158 15.42 5.37 27.06
CA ARG A 158 14.99 5.42 28.49
C ARG A 158 14.39 6.77 28.91
N LYS A 159 14.79 7.86 28.30
CA LYS A 159 14.46 9.22 28.75
C LYS A 159 13.89 10.12 27.62
N ALA A 160 14.21 9.83 26.39
CA ALA A 160 13.85 10.68 25.26
C ALA A 160 12.73 10.10 24.39
N GLY A 161 11.94 9.17 24.91
CA GLY A 161 10.86 8.54 24.13
C GLY A 161 11.39 7.56 23.09
N THR A 162 10.62 7.36 22.04
CA THR A 162 10.90 6.39 20.97
C THR A 162 11.13 7.08 19.65
N PHE A 163 12.25 6.79 19.00
CA PHE A 163 12.53 7.20 17.62
C PHE A 163 12.20 6.06 16.67
N SER A 164 11.63 6.37 15.53
CA SER A 164 11.43 5.40 14.47
C SER A 164 11.77 5.96 13.11
N ILE A 165 12.25 5.07 12.24
CA ILE A 165 12.55 5.34 10.83
C ILE A 165 11.67 4.39 10.03
N TRP A 166 10.99 4.89 9.03
CA TRP A 166 10.13 4.07 8.20
C TRP A 166 10.22 4.45 6.72
N GLY A 167 9.85 3.53 5.86
CA GLY A 167 9.77 3.77 4.44
C GLY A 167 8.80 2.82 3.75
N LEU A 168 8.23 3.30 2.66
CA LEU A 168 7.40 2.58 1.73
C LEU A 168 7.83 2.93 0.31
N GLY A 169 8.17 1.95 -0.49
CA GLY A 169 8.42 2.11 -1.92
C GLY A 169 7.59 1.13 -2.71
N LEU A 170 7.07 1.55 -3.86
CA LEU A 170 6.39 0.67 -4.79
C LEU A 170 6.79 0.99 -6.23
N ILE A 171 6.84 -0.03 -7.06
CA ILE A 171 7.12 0.05 -8.49
C ILE A 171 6.09 -0.77 -9.23
N ASP A 172 5.39 -0.14 -10.16
CA ASP A 172 4.45 -0.76 -11.07
C ASP A 172 4.98 -0.71 -12.51
N ARG A 173 4.78 -1.78 -13.23
CA ARG A 173 5.05 -1.86 -14.66
C ARG A 173 3.88 -2.55 -15.34
N ASN A 174 3.34 -1.87 -16.33
CA ASN A 174 2.30 -2.41 -17.19
C ASN A 174 2.74 -2.27 -18.64
N LYS A 175 2.66 -3.35 -19.40
CA LYS A 175 2.89 -3.36 -20.83
C LYS A 175 1.63 -3.90 -21.50
N ALA A 176 1.04 -3.12 -22.37
CA ALA A 176 -0.01 -3.54 -23.27
C ALA A 176 0.59 -3.65 -24.67
N ASP A 177 0.43 -4.79 -25.30
CA ASP A 177 0.81 -5.01 -26.70
C ASP A 177 -0.44 -4.84 -27.59
N VAL A 178 -0.23 -4.50 -28.87
CA VAL A 178 -1.32 -4.46 -29.85
C VAL A 178 -1.84 -5.87 -30.03
N LEU A 179 -3.14 -6.07 -29.89
CA LEU A 179 -3.79 -7.34 -30.20
C LEU A 179 -3.93 -7.56 -31.70
N GLU A 180 -4.15 -8.79 -32.13
CA GLU A 180 -4.49 -9.07 -33.52
C GLU A 180 -5.85 -8.43 -33.89
N ARG A 181 -6.02 -8.01 -35.13
CA ARG A 181 -7.21 -7.29 -35.59
C ARG A 181 -8.52 -8.04 -35.34
N SER A 182 -8.46 -9.36 -35.30
CA SER A 182 -9.60 -10.25 -35.00
C SER A 182 -10.03 -10.23 -33.53
N GLU A 183 -9.14 -9.74 -32.64
CA GLU A 183 -9.34 -9.71 -31.18
C GLU A 183 -9.71 -8.29 -30.69
N TRP A 184 -9.87 -7.32 -31.61
CA TRP A 184 -10.19 -5.95 -31.22
C TRP A 184 -11.64 -5.82 -30.74
N GLU A 185 -11.81 -5.54 -29.47
CA GLU A 185 -13.10 -5.20 -28.85
C GLU A 185 -13.16 -3.72 -28.46
N THR A 186 -12.01 -3.14 -28.12
CA THR A 186 -11.90 -1.77 -27.63
C THR A 186 -10.87 -0.95 -28.43
N MET A 187 -10.90 0.38 -28.25
CA MET A 187 -9.85 1.25 -28.83
C MET A 187 -8.47 0.97 -28.23
N GLY A 188 -8.40 0.47 -27.00
CA GLY A 188 -7.15 0.12 -26.34
C GLY A 188 -6.40 -1.02 -27.03
N ASP A 189 -7.12 -1.96 -27.64
CA ASP A 189 -6.55 -3.15 -28.28
C ASP A 189 -5.74 -2.82 -29.53
N ARG A 190 -5.89 -1.58 -30.04
CA ARG A 190 -5.22 -1.05 -31.25
C ARG A 190 -3.90 -0.36 -30.96
N SER A 191 -3.53 -0.21 -29.70
CA SER A 191 -2.34 0.54 -29.30
C SER A 191 -1.47 -0.23 -28.34
N SER A 192 -0.17 -0.11 -28.50
CA SER A 192 0.77 -0.56 -27.47
C SER A 192 1.01 0.56 -26.46
N GLY A 193 1.19 0.18 -25.21
CA GLY A 193 1.50 1.12 -24.15
C GLY A 193 2.45 0.51 -23.12
N TYR A 194 3.35 1.33 -22.60
CA TYR A 194 4.18 0.97 -21.47
C TYR A 194 4.04 2.04 -20.38
N ASN A 195 3.55 1.62 -19.23
CA ASN A 195 3.45 2.48 -18.06
C ASN A 195 4.38 1.95 -16.97
N LYS A 196 5.21 2.84 -16.42
CA LYS A 196 6.01 2.61 -15.24
C LYS A 196 5.66 3.66 -14.21
N LEU A 197 5.29 3.24 -13.03
CA LEU A 197 4.99 4.10 -11.90
C LEU A 197 5.91 3.75 -10.74
N GLU A 198 6.50 4.75 -10.13
CA GLU A 198 7.33 4.62 -8.95
C GLU A 198 6.81 5.59 -7.88
N LYS A 199 6.54 5.08 -6.69
CA LYS A 199 6.14 5.89 -5.52
C LYS A 199 7.08 5.57 -4.37
N LEU A 200 7.53 6.61 -3.68
CA LEU A 200 8.38 6.49 -2.50
C LEU A 200 7.87 7.42 -1.41
N ALA A 201 7.76 6.90 -0.21
CA ALA A 201 7.47 7.67 0.99
C ALA A 201 8.38 7.20 2.13
N GLY A 202 8.77 8.09 3.01
CA GLY A 202 9.57 7.74 4.18
C GLY A 202 9.65 8.88 5.17
N GLY A 203 9.98 8.54 6.40
CA GLY A 203 10.02 9.53 7.46
C GLY A 203 10.76 9.08 8.70
N LEU A 204 11.01 10.08 9.54
CA LEU A 204 11.49 9.94 10.91
C LEU A 204 10.35 10.35 11.83
N ALA A 205 10.07 9.55 12.84
CA ALA A 205 9.09 9.89 13.85
C ALA A 205 9.70 9.82 15.25
N HIS A 206 9.27 10.71 16.12
CA HIS A 206 9.64 10.73 17.52
C HIS A 206 8.36 10.80 18.36
N LYS A 207 8.21 9.84 19.26
CA LYS A 207 7.09 9.78 20.21
C LYS A 207 7.66 9.85 21.61
N TYR A 208 7.31 10.91 22.33
CA TYR A 208 7.69 11.10 23.73
C TYR A 208 6.66 10.49 24.66
#